data_7c6010a96cf0b27fd3523f8033ca1766
#
_entry.id   7c6010a96cf0b27fd3523f8033ca1766
#
_cell.length_a   1.000
_cell.length_b   1.000
_cell.length_c   1.000
_cell.angle_alpha   90.00
_cell.angle_beta   90.00
_cell.angle_gamma   90.00
#
_symmetry.space_group_name_H-M   'P 1'
#
loop_
_entity.id
_entity.type
_entity.pdbx_description
1 polymer ?
#
loop_
_entity_poly.entity_id
_entity_poly.type
_entity_poly.pdbx_seq_one_letter_code
_entity_poly.pdbx_strand_id
1 'polypeptide(L)'
;KHKLAVAILLAVPTAVCLIMGGMVHELEHQLLGDYLPFIILLLALYVITGGIHLSGDIQAKPWVNTLFLGIGWLLASFMGTTGAAMLLIRPLLATNKQREHKVHTVLFFIALVANCGGLLTPLGDPPLFMVFLRGAEFGWFMKLFPQWLFVGVVLLLLYFVFDTILYKKEHPNNLELDLCEHTPLRLQGKTNLFYLVGVVL
;
A
#
# COMPACT_ATOMS: atom_id res chain seq x y z
N LYS A 1 0.35 23.00 8.40
CA LYS A 1 -0.24 23.47 9.66
C LYS A 1 -1.70 23.96 9.50
N HIS A 2 -2.16 24.28 8.29
CA HIS A 2 -3.50 24.84 8.06
C HIS A 2 -4.57 23.83 7.60
N LYS A 3 -4.21 22.56 7.40
CA LYS A 3 -5.15 21.53 6.90
C LYS A 3 -6.37 21.33 7.83
N LEU A 4 -6.12 21.29 9.14
CA LEU A 4 -7.19 21.14 10.14
C LEU A 4 -8.11 22.36 10.14
N ALA A 5 -7.57 23.58 10.08
CA ALA A 5 -8.36 24.80 10.04
C ALA A 5 -9.25 24.86 8.80
N VAL A 6 -8.74 24.47 7.63
CA VAL A 6 -9.52 24.40 6.40
C VAL A 6 -10.62 23.33 6.48
N ALA A 7 -10.30 22.15 7.06
CA ALA A 7 -11.30 21.10 7.26
C ALA A 7 -12.44 21.57 8.19
N ILE A 8 -12.12 22.22 9.31
CA ILE A 8 -13.13 22.76 10.23
C ILE A 8 -13.94 23.87 9.57
N LEU A 9 -13.28 24.77 8.83
CA LEU A 9 -13.94 25.88 8.12
C LEU A 9 -14.99 25.39 7.12
N LEU A 10 -14.76 24.26 6.48
CA LEU A 10 -15.68 23.65 5.53
C LEU A 10 -16.73 22.75 6.22
N ALA A 11 -16.34 22.01 7.25
CA ALA A 11 -17.22 21.08 7.96
C ALA A 11 -18.32 21.80 8.73
N VAL A 12 -18.01 22.93 9.39
CA VAL A 12 -18.98 23.66 10.20
C VAL A 12 -20.17 24.20 9.37
N PRO A 13 -19.96 24.93 8.25
CA PRO A 13 -21.07 25.37 7.39
C PRO A 13 -21.88 24.21 6.84
N THR A 14 -21.20 23.13 6.43
CA THR A 14 -21.88 21.94 5.90
C THR A 14 -22.78 21.30 6.96
N ALA A 15 -22.29 21.13 8.18
CA ALA A 15 -23.08 20.59 9.29
C ALA A 15 -24.29 21.48 9.61
N VAL A 16 -24.10 22.81 9.63
CA VAL A 16 -25.20 23.76 9.87
C VAL A 16 -26.26 23.63 8.76
N CYS A 17 -25.85 23.58 7.48
CA CYS A 17 -26.79 23.41 6.38
C CYS A 17 -27.58 22.09 6.46
N LEU A 18 -26.94 21.00 6.85
CA LEU A 18 -27.57 19.67 7.02
C LEU A 18 -28.58 19.69 8.18
N ILE A 19 -28.24 20.34 9.30
CA ILE A 19 -29.15 20.48 10.45
C ILE A 19 -30.36 21.35 10.08
N MET A 20 -30.14 22.50 9.43
CA MET A 20 -31.22 23.41 9.00
C MET A 20 -32.10 22.78 7.90
N GLY A 21 -31.54 21.93 7.05
CA GLY A 21 -32.26 21.19 6.01
C GLY A 21 -33.03 19.96 6.53
N GLY A 22 -33.00 19.68 7.83
CA GLY A 22 -33.67 18.52 8.44
C GLY A 22 -33.03 17.15 8.09
N MET A 23 -31.82 17.16 7.54
CA MET A 23 -31.08 15.95 7.11
C MET A 23 -30.18 15.38 8.23
N VAL A 24 -30.58 15.54 9.49
CA VAL A 24 -29.80 15.04 10.64
C VAL A 24 -29.68 13.51 10.61
N HIS A 25 -30.75 12.84 10.20
CA HIS A 25 -30.75 11.38 10.09
C HIS A 25 -29.76 10.87 9.01
N GLU A 26 -29.65 11.56 7.89
CA GLU A 26 -28.67 11.26 6.84
C GLU A 26 -27.23 11.48 7.35
N LEU A 27 -27.00 12.55 8.13
CA LEU A 27 -25.71 12.82 8.75
C LEU A 27 -25.35 11.73 9.76
N GLU A 28 -26.29 11.31 10.60
CA GLU A 28 -26.08 10.22 11.56
C GLU A 28 -25.77 8.91 10.84
N HIS A 29 -26.52 8.56 9.79
CA HIS A 29 -26.29 7.36 9.00
C HIS A 29 -24.92 7.36 8.33
N GLN A 30 -24.49 8.48 7.76
CA GLN A 30 -23.16 8.60 7.14
C GLN A 30 -22.02 8.51 8.17
N LEU A 31 -22.22 9.09 9.37
CA LEU A 31 -21.20 9.05 10.43
C LEU A 31 -21.07 7.67 11.06
N LEU A 32 -22.19 7.04 11.39
CA LEU A 32 -22.18 5.75 12.11
C LEU A 32 -22.13 4.54 11.16
N GLY A 33 -22.77 4.65 9.99
CA GLY A 33 -22.83 3.55 9.01
C GLY A 33 -21.61 3.44 8.12
N ASP A 34 -21.10 4.57 7.63
CA ASP A 34 -20.00 4.59 6.66
C ASP A 34 -18.67 4.98 7.30
N TYR A 35 -18.63 6.15 7.96
CA TYR A 35 -17.38 6.75 8.41
C TYR A 35 -16.74 6.00 9.59
N LEU A 36 -17.53 5.65 10.61
CA LEU A 36 -17.00 4.97 11.81
C LEU A 36 -16.44 3.58 11.50
N PRO A 37 -17.14 2.68 10.77
CA PRO A 37 -16.56 1.40 10.36
C PRO A 37 -15.29 1.55 9.52
N PHE A 38 -15.26 2.54 8.62
CA PHE A 38 -14.10 2.85 7.82
C PHE A 38 -12.88 3.24 8.67
N ILE A 39 -13.05 4.15 9.64
CA ILE A 39 -11.95 4.56 10.53
C ILE A 39 -11.48 3.42 11.41
N ILE A 40 -12.40 2.59 11.92
CA ILE A 40 -12.06 1.41 12.74
C ILE A 40 -11.23 0.42 11.93
N LEU A 41 -11.62 0.15 10.67
CA LEU A 41 -10.86 -0.74 9.80
C LEU A 41 -9.46 -0.19 9.51
N LEU A 42 -9.36 1.10 9.14
CA LEU A 42 -8.05 1.72 8.89
C LEU A 42 -7.16 1.68 10.12
N LEU A 43 -7.72 1.95 11.31
CA LEU A 43 -6.98 1.89 12.56
C LEU A 43 -6.50 0.47 12.86
N ALA A 44 -7.37 -0.53 12.69
CA ALA A 44 -7.03 -1.93 12.90
C ALA A 44 -5.90 -2.37 11.95
N LEU A 45 -6.03 -2.10 10.65
CA LEU A 45 -4.99 -2.40 9.66
C LEU A 45 -3.68 -1.66 9.98
N TYR A 46 -3.75 -0.39 10.35
CA TYR A 46 -2.58 0.41 10.69
C TYR A 46 -1.83 -0.15 11.92
N VAL A 47 -2.55 -0.49 12.99
CA VAL A 47 -1.96 -1.04 14.21
C VAL A 47 -1.35 -2.42 13.97
N ILE A 48 -2.06 -3.29 13.26
CA ILE A 48 -1.61 -4.66 12.97
C ILE A 48 -0.37 -4.62 12.06
N THR A 49 -0.44 -3.88 10.96
CA THR A 49 0.67 -3.79 10.00
C THR A 49 1.86 -3.03 10.57
N GLY A 50 1.62 -2.02 11.41
CA GLY A 50 2.68 -1.29 12.13
C GLY A 50 3.49 -2.15 13.10
N GLY A 51 2.93 -3.27 13.57
CA GLY A 51 3.65 -4.25 14.40
C GLY A 51 4.45 -5.30 13.59
N ILE A 52 4.34 -5.30 12.25
CA ILE A 52 5.13 -6.18 11.38
C ILE A 52 6.33 -5.37 10.87
N HIS A 53 7.53 -5.84 11.16
CA HIS A 53 8.77 -5.21 10.70
C HIS A 53 9.57 -6.19 9.86
N LEU A 54 9.83 -5.82 8.62
CA LEU A 54 10.79 -6.46 7.76
C LEU A 54 12.07 -5.63 7.77
N SER A 55 13.14 -6.20 8.30
CA SER A 55 14.47 -5.60 8.36
C SER A 55 15.46 -6.49 7.62
N GLY A 56 16.51 -5.89 7.10
CA GLY A 56 17.55 -6.56 6.33
C GLY A 56 17.77 -5.87 5.00
N ASP A 57 18.80 -6.33 4.34
CA ASP A 57 19.28 -5.80 3.07
C ASP A 57 19.68 -6.99 2.21
N ILE A 58 19.24 -7.01 0.97
CA ILE A 58 19.58 -8.01 -0.04
C ILE A 58 20.20 -7.31 -1.25
N GLN A 59 20.94 -8.06 -2.04
CA GLN A 59 21.55 -7.52 -3.25
C GLN A 59 20.51 -6.85 -4.15
N ALA A 60 20.77 -5.61 -4.55
CA ALA A 60 19.90 -4.80 -5.41
C ALA A 60 19.92 -5.22 -6.89
N LYS A 61 19.77 -6.52 -7.16
CA LYS A 61 19.69 -7.03 -8.52
C LYS A 61 18.32 -6.77 -9.14
N PRO A 62 18.21 -6.51 -10.45
CA PRO A 62 16.93 -6.21 -11.09
C PRO A 62 15.83 -7.25 -10.84
N TRP A 63 16.16 -8.52 -10.89
CA TRP A 63 15.19 -9.59 -10.62
C TRP A 63 14.74 -9.62 -9.14
N VAL A 64 15.64 -9.30 -8.19
CA VAL A 64 15.32 -9.22 -6.75
C VAL A 64 14.36 -8.07 -6.49
N ASN A 65 14.66 -6.89 -7.01
CA ASN A 65 13.79 -5.73 -6.90
C ASN A 65 12.42 -5.98 -7.55
N THR A 66 12.39 -6.63 -8.72
CA THR A 66 11.13 -7.00 -9.42
C THR A 66 10.30 -7.97 -8.58
N LEU A 67 10.93 -8.98 -8.01
CA LEU A 67 10.27 -9.94 -7.11
C LEU A 67 9.73 -9.23 -5.86
N PHE A 68 10.49 -8.29 -5.31
CA PHE A 68 10.10 -7.52 -4.13
C PHE A 68 8.86 -6.65 -4.42
N LEU A 69 8.83 -5.98 -5.56
CA LEU A 69 7.68 -5.22 -6.04
C LEU A 69 6.46 -6.13 -6.30
N GLY A 70 6.69 -7.30 -6.90
CA GLY A 70 5.64 -8.28 -7.17
C GLY A 70 5.00 -8.84 -5.89
N ILE A 71 5.82 -9.18 -4.88
CA ILE A 71 5.32 -9.60 -3.57
C ILE A 71 4.54 -8.46 -2.90
N GLY A 72 5.04 -7.23 -2.97
CA GLY A 72 4.36 -6.06 -2.43
C GLY A 72 3.01 -5.80 -3.10
N TRP A 73 2.95 -5.92 -4.43
CA TRP A 73 1.73 -5.81 -5.22
C TRP A 73 0.67 -6.85 -4.81
N LEU A 74 1.08 -8.11 -4.59
CA LEU A 74 0.19 -9.16 -4.09
C LEU A 74 -0.29 -8.87 -2.66
N LEU A 75 0.64 -8.55 -1.75
CA LEU A 75 0.33 -8.29 -0.35
C LEU A 75 -0.62 -7.09 -0.17
N ALA A 76 -0.51 -6.07 -1.02
CA ALA A 76 -1.36 -4.89 -0.95
C ALA A 76 -2.85 -5.21 -1.08
N SER A 77 -3.23 -6.27 -1.79
CA SER A 77 -4.61 -6.73 -1.88
C SER A 77 -5.16 -7.29 -0.57
N PHE A 78 -4.30 -7.82 0.32
CA PHE A 78 -4.72 -8.47 1.57
C PHE A 78 -4.57 -7.57 2.79
N MET A 79 -3.49 -6.80 2.89
CA MET A 79 -3.20 -5.96 4.04
C MET A 79 -3.40 -4.46 3.80
N GLY A 80 -3.96 -4.13 2.65
CA GLY A 80 -4.14 -2.76 2.18
C GLY A 80 -2.84 -2.16 1.62
N THR A 81 -3.01 -1.20 0.70
CA THR A 81 -1.90 -0.49 0.06
C THR A 81 -1.00 0.21 1.07
N THR A 82 -1.60 0.86 2.08
CA THR A 82 -0.86 1.53 3.15
C THR A 82 -0.03 0.55 3.98
N GLY A 83 -0.61 -0.59 4.37
CA GLY A 83 0.07 -1.62 5.15
C GLY A 83 1.25 -2.22 4.41
N ALA A 84 1.03 -2.64 3.16
CA ALA A 84 2.07 -3.18 2.30
C ALA A 84 3.20 -2.16 2.05
N ALA A 85 2.83 -0.90 1.79
CA ALA A 85 3.81 0.16 1.59
C ALA A 85 4.66 0.41 2.85
N MET A 86 4.06 0.49 4.03
CA MET A 86 4.79 0.69 5.30
C MET A 86 5.73 -0.47 5.62
N LEU A 87 5.31 -1.70 5.32
CA LEU A 87 6.12 -2.90 5.55
C LEU A 87 7.34 -2.94 4.64
N LEU A 88 7.16 -2.62 3.36
CA LEU A 88 8.15 -2.94 2.32
C LEU A 88 9.03 -1.76 1.91
N ILE A 89 8.62 -0.51 2.12
CA ILE A 89 9.40 0.65 1.66
C ILE A 89 10.79 0.74 2.31
N ARG A 90 10.88 0.44 3.61
CA ARG A 90 12.16 0.53 4.34
C ARG A 90 13.19 -0.49 3.85
N PRO A 91 12.89 -1.81 3.78
CA PRO A 91 13.83 -2.77 3.23
C PRO A 91 14.12 -2.53 1.75
N LEU A 92 13.14 -2.07 0.94
CA LEU A 92 13.40 -1.70 -0.45
C LEU A 92 14.41 -0.56 -0.58
N LEU A 93 14.31 0.46 0.26
CA LEU A 93 15.25 1.58 0.28
C LEU A 93 16.63 1.16 0.82
N ALA A 94 16.67 0.26 1.80
CA ALA A 94 17.91 -0.31 2.32
C ALA A 94 18.63 -1.12 1.24
N THR A 95 17.93 -2.04 0.59
CA THR A 95 18.43 -2.86 -0.53
C THR A 95 19.02 -2.02 -1.67
N ASN A 96 18.44 -0.86 -1.95
CA ASN A 96 18.90 0.02 -3.02
C ASN A 96 19.77 1.20 -2.50
N LYS A 97 20.32 1.11 -1.28
CA LYS A 97 21.08 2.21 -0.66
C LYS A 97 22.31 2.58 -1.47
N GLN A 98 23.07 1.59 -1.93
CA GLN A 98 24.33 1.76 -2.66
C GLN A 98 24.10 2.17 -4.12
N ARG A 99 22.91 1.97 -4.68
CA ARG A 99 22.60 2.34 -6.07
C ARG A 99 22.46 3.84 -6.25
N GLU A 100 23.05 4.36 -7.31
CA GLU A 100 22.89 5.74 -7.74
C GLU A 100 21.53 5.97 -8.38
N HIS A 101 21.11 5.07 -9.27
CA HIS A 101 19.87 5.13 -10.01
C HIS A 101 18.76 4.32 -9.31
N LYS A 102 18.09 4.91 -8.31
CA LYS A 102 17.03 4.26 -7.51
C LYS A 102 15.67 4.94 -7.54
N VAL A 103 15.56 6.12 -8.14
CA VAL A 103 14.30 6.90 -8.15
C VAL A 103 13.18 6.12 -8.86
N HIS A 104 13.47 5.46 -9.97
CA HIS A 104 12.49 4.66 -10.71
C HIS A 104 11.92 3.52 -9.86
N THR A 105 12.73 2.87 -9.01
CA THR A 105 12.28 1.81 -8.10
C THR A 105 11.20 2.32 -7.15
N VAL A 106 11.38 3.53 -6.61
CA VAL A 106 10.38 4.16 -5.74
C VAL A 106 9.11 4.53 -6.52
N LEU A 107 9.24 5.04 -7.75
CA LEU A 107 8.08 5.38 -8.58
C LEU A 107 7.26 4.15 -8.94
N PHE A 108 7.91 3.05 -9.34
CA PHE A 108 7.22 1.79 -9.61
C PHE A 108 6.65 1.14 -8.35
N PHE A 109 7.30 1.31 -7.19
CA PHE A 109 6.74 0.88 -5.91
C PHE A 109 5.43 1.61 -5.59
N ILE A 110 5.39 2.93 -5.81
CA ILE A 110 4.16 3.71 -5.63
C ILE A 110 3.08 3.23 -6.60
N ALA A 111 3.41 3.03 -7.87
CA ALA A 111 2.45 2.59 -8.88
C ALA A 111 1.89 1.19 -8.60
N LEU A 112 2.76 0.23 -8.28
CA LEU A 112 2.40 -1.18 -8.08
C LEU A 112 1.82 -1.43 -6.68
N VAL A 113 2.58 -1.07 -5.63
CA VAL A 113 2.25 -1.47 -4.26
C VAL A 113 1.28 -0.51 -3.61
N ALA A 114 1.54 0.80 -3.71
CA ALA A 114 0.72 1.80 -3.05
C ALA A 114 -0.58 2.16 -3.82
N ASN A 115 -0.74 1.70 -5.06
CA ASN A 115 -1.95 1.96 -5.85
C ASN A 115 -2.53 0.68 -6.46
N CYS A 116 -1.91 0.14 -7.52
CA CYS A 116 -2.48 -0.97 -8.29
C CYS A 116 -2.74 -2.23 -7.44
N GLY A 117 -1.89 -2.50 -6.44
CA GLY A 117 -1.98 -3.69 -5.59
C GLY A 117 -3.29 -3.80 -4.82
N GLY A 118 -3.88 -2.69 -4.40
CA GLY A 118 -5.09 -2.67 -3.59
C GLY A 118 -6.40 -2.96 -4.32
N LEU A 119 -6.40 -3.06 -5.65
CA LEU A 119 -7.64 -3.11 -6.44
C LEU A 119 -8.42 -4.43 -6.34
N LEU A 120 -7.83 -5.51 -5.86
CA LEU A 120 -8.42 -6.84 -5.93
C LEU A 120 -9.42 -7.14 -4.81
N THR A 121 -9.32 -6.48 -3.68
CA THR A 121 -10.21 -6.68 -2.54
C THR A 121 -10.74 -5.37 -1.99
N PRO A 122 -11.89 -5.35 -1.33
CA PRO A 122 -12.41 -4.14 -0.67
C PRO A 122 -11.49 -3.61 0.43
N LEU A 123 -10.66 -4.47 1.03
CA LEU A 123 -9.70 -4.10 2.08
C LEU A 123 -8.42 -3.48 1.53
N GLY A 124 -8.18 -3.64 0.23
CA GLY A 124 -6.96 -3.16 -0.44
C GLY A 124 -6.87 -1.64 -0.49
N ASP A 125 -7.99 -0.96 -0.71
CA ASP A 125 -7.99 0.49 -0.85
C ASP A 125 -9.26 1.12 -0.23
N PRO A 126 -9.13 2.27 0.48
CA PRO A 126 -10.25 2.95 1.16
C PRO A 126 -11.51 3.17 0.31
N PRO A 127 -11.42 3.65 -0.94
CA PRO A 127 -12.61 3.84 -1.77
C PRO A 127 -13.36 2.54 -2.07
N LEU A 128 -12.66 1.42 -2.22
CA LEU A 128 -13.26 0.11 -2.48
C LEU A 128 -14.00 -0.39 -1.25
N PHE A 129 -13.47 -0.14 -0.06
CA PHE A 129 -14.14 -0.47 1.20
C PHE A 129 -15.45 0.31 1.35
N MET A 130 -15.49 1.58 0.99
CA MET A 130 -16.71 2.38 1.00
C MET A 130 -17.78 1.81 0.04
N VAL A 131 -17.39 1.32 -1.14
CA VAL A 131 -18.30 0.65 -2.07
C VAL A 131 -18.81 -0.66 -1.48
N PHE A 132 -17.96 -1.41 -0.77
CA PHE A 132 -18.35 -2.62 -0.07
C PHE A 132 -19.38 -2.36 1.04
N LEU A 133 -19.18 -1.33 1.86
CA LEU A 133 -20.15 -0.91 2.90
C LEU A 133 -21.51 -0.51 2.32
N ARG A 134 -21.54 -0.03 1.07
CA ARG A 134 -22.78 0.30 0.35
C ARG A 134 -23.46 -0.90 -0.31
N GLY A 135 -23.05 -2.13 0.04
CA GLY A 135 -23.70 -3.37 -0.36
C GLY A 135 -23.11 -4.04 -1.60
N ALA A 136 -21.94 -3.62 -2.08
CA ALA A 136 -21.25 -4.38 -3.13
C ALA A 136 -20.77 -5.72 -2.57
N GLU A 137 -21.03 -6.81 -3.29
CA GLU A 137 -20.58 -8.13 -2.92
C GLU A 137 -19.06 -8.27 -3.02
N PHE A 138 -18.43 -9.00 -2.09
CA PHE A 138 -16.99 -9.25 -2.13
C PHE A 138 -16.56 -9.88 -3.47
N GLY A 139 -17.35 -10.79 -4.01
CA GLY A 139 -17.10 -11.42 -5.31
C GLY A 139 -17.09 -10.46 -6.51
N TRP A 140 -17.72 -9.28 -6.37
CA TRP A 140 -17.72 -8.26 -7.43
C TRP A 140 -16.31 -7.73 -7.69
N PHE A 141 -15.51 -7.52 -6.64
CA PHE A 141 -14.13 -7.04 -6.75
C PHE A 141 -13.23 -8.06 -7.47
N MET A 142 -13.49 -9.35 -7.29
CA MET A 142 -12.76 -10.42 -7.98
C MET A 142 -12.94 -10.40 -9.50
N LYS A 143 -13.99 -9.78 -10.03
CA LYS A 143 -14.17 -9.57 -11.49
C LYS A 143 -13.11 -8.66 -12.09
N LEU A 144 -12.44 -7.84 -11.28
CA LEU A 144 -11.32 -7.00 -11.70
C LEU A 144 -9.99 -7.75 -11.81
N PHE A 145 -9.95 -9.04 -11.44
CA PHE A 145 -8.73 -9.84 -11.45
C PHE A 145 -7.99 -9.82 -12.81
N PRO A 146 -8.63 -9.98 -13.98
CA PRO A 146 -7.92 -9.94 -15.25
C PRO A 146 -7.24 -8.59 -15.53
N GLN A 147 -7.93 -7.46 -15.22
CA GLN A 147 -7.40 -6.12 -15.42
C GLN A 147 -6.26 -5.84 -14.45
N TRP A 148 -6.44 -6.20 -13.18
CA TRP A 148 -5.44 -6.10 -12.13
C TRP A 148 -4.18 -6.90 -12.49
N LEU A 149 -4.34 -8.15 -12.94
CA LEU A 149 -3.24 -9.03 -13.35
C LEU A 149 -2.50 -8.44 -14.57
N PHE A 150 -3.24 -7.99 -15.58
CA PHE A 150 -2.67 -7.40 -16.79
C PHE A 150 -1.82 -6.17 -16.47
N VAL A 151 -2.37 -5.21 -15.72
CA VAL A 151 -1.67 -3.98 -15.36
C VAL A 151 -0.45 -4.28 -14.48
N GLY A 152 -0.60 -5.15 -13.47
CA GLY A 152 0.51 -5.52 -12.59
C GLY A 152 1.67 -6.20 -13.32
N VAL A 153 1.36 -7.16 -14.20
CA VAL A 153 2.39 -7.86 -15.00
C VAL A 153 3.07 -6.90 -15.96
N VAL A 154 2.33 -6.04 -16.66
CA VAL A 154 2.90 -5.05 -17.58
C VAL A 154 3.84 -4.09 -16.83
N LEU A 155 3.41 -3.58 -15.69
CA LEU A 155 4.25 -2.69 -14.87
C LEU A 155 5.49 -3.39 -14.32
N LEU A 156 5.40 -4.66 -13.91
CA LEU A 156 6.56 -5.45 -13.45
C LEU A 156 7.54 -5.70 -14.59
N LEU A 157 7.06 -6.02 -15.79
CA LEU A 157 7.91 -6.20 -16.96
C LEU A 157 8.61 -4.90 -17.37
N LEU A 158 7.87 -3.80 -17.40
CA LEU A 158 8.44 -2.47 -17.66
C LEU A 158 9.51 -2.12 -16.62
N TYR A 159 9.21 -2.32 -15.33
CA TYR A 159 10.18 -2.11 -14.27
C TYR A 159 11.45 -2.96 -14.48
N PHE A 160 11.29 -4.26 -14.72
CA PHE A 160 12.43 -5.16 -14.92
C PHE A 160 13.34 -4.71 -16.09
N VAL A 161 12.75 -4.27 -17.19
CA VAL A 161 13.51 -3.75 -18.35
C VAL A 161 14.24 -2.45 -17.96
N PHE A 162 13.53 -1.50 -17.37
CA PHE A 162 14.11 -0.22 -16.93
C PHE A 162 15.22 -0.44 -15.91
N ASP A 163 14.97 -1.25 -14.88
CA ASP A 163 15.95 -1.50 -13.83
C ASP A 163 17.18 -2.25 -14.36
N THR A 164 17.01 -3.17 -15.32
CA THR A 164 18.13 -3.87 -15.96
C THR A 164 19.00 -2.91 -16.77
N ILE A 165 18.39 -1.96 -17.50
CA ILE A 165 19.13 -0.95 -18.28
C ILE A 165 19.92 -0.03 -17.34
N LEU A 166 19.31 0.41 -16.26
CA LEU A 166 19.95 1.31 -15.29
C LEU A 166 21.01 0.59 -14.44
N TYR A 167 20.78 -0.67 -14.10
CA TYR A 167 21.74 -1.50 -13.39
C TYR A 167 23.06 -1.67 -14.16
N LYS A 168 22.98 -1.80 -15.47
CA LYS A 168 24.19 -1.85 -16.34
C LYS A 168 24.97 -0.54 -16.41
N LYS A 169 24.35 0.58 -16.01
CA LYS A 169 24.98 1.91 -15.95
C LYS A 169 25.53 2.26 -14.59
N GLU A 170 25.29 1.42 -13.58
CA GLU A 170 25.80 1.62 -12.23
C GLU A 170 27.33 1.50 -12.18
N HIS A 171 27.95 2.28 -11.30
CA HIS A 171 29.38 2.27 -11.10
C HIS A 171 29.83 0.91 -10.49
N PRO A 172 30.90 0.27 -10.98
CA PRO A 172 31.39 -1.00 -10.44
C PRO A 172 31.60 -1.01 -8.93
N ASN A 173 32.13 0.07 -8.37
CA ASN A 173 32.36 0.22 -6.93
C ASN A 173 31.05 0.13 -6.11
N ASN A 174 29.94 0.65 -6.62
CA ASN A 174 28.64 0.59 -5.95
C ASN A 174 28.10 -0.85 -5.91
N LEU A 175 28.35 -1.60 -6.98
CA LEU A 175 27.96 -3.01 -7.08
C LEU A 175 28.82 -3.90 -6.18
N GLU A 176 30.11 -3.61 -6.03
CA GLU A 176 31.01 -4.32 -5.09
C GLU A 176 30.60 -4.04 -3.64
N LEU A 177 30.26 -2.81 -3.28
CA LEU A 177 29.74 -2.47 -1.96
C LEU A 177 28.43 -3.21 -1.64
N ASP A 178 27.51 -3.28 -2.61
CA ASP A 178 26.26 -4.04 -2.49
C ASP A 178 26.49 -5.55 -2.28
N LEU A 179 27.59 -6.09 -2.80
CA LEU A 179 27.97 -7.48 -2.59
C LEU A 179 28.54 -7.75 -1.19
N CYS A 180 29.22 -6.78 -0.59
CA CYS A 180 29.91 -6.93 0.68
C CYS A 180 29.02 -6.58 1.89
N GLU A 181 28.15 -5.59 1.76
CA GLU A 181 27.32 -5.05 2.82
C GLU A 181 25.88 -5.52 2.69
N HIS A 182 25.57 -6.75 3.03
CA HIS A 182 24.18 -7.21 3.11
C HIS A 182 23.88 -7.92 4.43
N THR A 183 22.68 -7.71 4.93
CA THR A 183 22.17 -8.34 6.14
C THR A 183 20.95 -9.20 5.81
N PRO A 184 20.87 -10.43 6.38
CA PRO A 184 19.76 -11.32 6.07
C PRO A 184 18.42 -10.69 6.46
N LEU A 185 17.41 -10.93 5.63
CA LEU A 185 16.04 -10.49 5.91
C LEU A 185 15.54 -11.14 7.20
N ARG A 186 15.03 -10.32 8.11
CA ARG A 186 14.40 -10.74 9.36
C ARG A 186 13.00 -10.18 9.46
N LEU A 187 12.01 -11.06 9.55
CA LEU A 187 10.63 -10.71 9.80
C LEU A 187 10.35 -10.79 11.29
N GLN A 188 10.02 -9.63 11.88
CA GLN A 188 9.57 -9.50 13.26
C GLN A 188 8.06 -9.25 13.29
N GLY A 189 7.38 -9.63 14.38
CA GLY A 189 5.94 -9.44 14.52
C GLY A 189 5.10 -10.47 13.76
N LYS A 190 5.57 -11.71 13.64
CA LYS A 190 4.85 -12.82 12.95
C LYS A 190 3.43 -13.04 13.50
N THR A 191 3.20 -12.77 14.79
CA THR A 191 1.88 -12.87 15.43
C THR A 191 0.88 -11.90 14.79
N ASN A 192 1.32 -10.73 14.35
CA ASN A 192 0.46 -9.74 13.71
C ASN A 192 -0.01 -10.19 12.32
N LEU A 193 0.75 -11.06 11.65
CA LEU A 193 0.29 -11.71 10.41
C LEU A 193 -0.97 -12.56 10.66
N PHE A 194 -1.05 -13.22 11.81
CA PHE A 194 -2.24 -13.99 12.18
C PHE A 194 -3.45 -13.07 12.43
N TYR A 195 -3.25 -11.95 13.11
CA TYR A 195 -4.31 -10.96 13.31
C TYR A 195 -4.75 -10.31 11.99
N LEU A 196 -3.83 -10.13 11.04
CA LEU A 196 -4.18 -9.62 9.72
C LEU A 196 -5.16 -10.56 8.99
N VAL A 197 -4.93 -11.86 9.04
CA VAL A 197 -5.86 -12.85 8.48
C VAL A 197 -7.23 -12.76 9.14
N GLY A 198 -7.29 -12.53 10.46
CA GLY A 198 -8.54 -12.38 11.20
C GLY A 198 -9.34 -11.10 10.86
N VAL A 199 -8.70 -10.08 10.30
CA VAL A 199 -9.39 -8.86 9.82
C VAL A 199 -9.97 -9.06 8.42
N VAL A 200 -9.37 -9.97 7.64
CA VAL A 200 -9.79 -10.27 6.25
C VAL A 200 -10.95 -11.25 6.20
N LEU A 201 -11.08 -12.13 7.22
CA LEU A 201 -12.16 -13.13 7.35
C LEU A 201 -13.36 -12.58 8.10
#